data_a6c3f1e439ceefdd95b873a136b8a6c6
#
_entry.id   a6c3f1e439ceefdd95b873a136b8a6c6
#
_cell.length_a   1.000
_cell.length_b   1.000
_cell.length_c   1.000
_cell.angle_alpha   90.00
_cell.angle_beta   90.00
_cell.angle_gamma   90.00
#
_symmetry.space_group_name_H-M   'P 1'
#
loop_
_entity.id
_entity.type
_entity.pdbx_description
1 polymer ?
#
loop_
_entity_poly.entity_id
_entity_poly.type
_entity_poly.pdbx_seq_one_letter_code
_entity_poly.pdbx_strand_id
1 'polypeptide(L)'
;MSGIYLHIPFCKQACHYCDFHFSTQLGKKEAMVSAIAKELELRKSEVDDDVETIYFGGGTPSVLSNDEIERLIQTVYNNYKVIDHPEITLEANPDDLVSSRAESRDLFSEYKSAGINRLSIGIQSFFEEDLKLMNRAHNAEEAEQCIKEATQYFDNITIDLIYGIPGMDNERWKSNIQKALDFGLFHISSYALTVEPRTALKKFIEKGVVPDVDDEQAQEQFHILVDMLKAEGFVNYEISNFGKPGFFSKNNTAYWLGKKYVGVGPSAHSFDGKHRSWNIRNNPTYIKKINEGELPSKIETLSKTDRYNEYVMTGLRTIWGVDLERIAAEFGANYLKYLNQQAAKFLEQGFLVIADGKLLTTKKGKFLADGIASDLFMVNLK
;
A
#
# COMPACT_ATOMS: atom_id res chain seq x y z
N MET A 1 14.18 -11.30 -8.54
CA MET A 1 13.53 -11.41 -7.22
C MET A 1 12.15 -10.83 -7.30
N SER A 2 11.16 -11.56 -6.81
CA SER A 2 9.72 -11.29 -7.01
C SER A 2 8.97 -11.23 -5.70
N GLY A 3 7.75 -10.67 -5.73
CA GLY A 3 6.82 -10.66 -4.61
C GLY A 3 5.56 -11.49 -4.90
N ILE A 4 4.96 -12.05 -3.86
CA ILE A 4 3.62 -12.65 -3.90
C ILE A 4 2.66 -11.77 -3.09
N TYR A 5 1.62 -11.27 -3.74
CA TYR A 5 0.55 -10.50 -3.11
C TYR A 5 -0.73 -11.31 -3.04
N LEU A 6 -1.28 -11.48 -1.86
CA LEU A 6 -2.53 -12.21 -1.63
C LEU A 6 -3.63 -11.21 -1.29
N HIS A 7 -4.59 -11.05 -2.19
CA HIS A 7 -5.73 -10.16 -2.00
C HIS A 7 -6.84 -10.87 -1.24
N ILE A 8 -7.10 -10.45 -0.02
CA ILE A 8 -8.18 -10.97 0.84
C ILE A 8 -9.37 -10.01 0.76
N PRO A 9 -10.42 -10.34 0.00
CA PRO A 9 -11.48 -9.39 -0.33
C PRO A 9 -12.58 -9.35 0.73
N PHE A 10 -12.21 -9.28 2.02
CA PHE A 10 -13.17 -9.27 3.12
C PHE A 10 -12.84 -8.19 4.14
N CYS A 11 -13.89 -7.54 4.67
CA CYS A 11 -13.82 -6.63 5.81
C CYS A 11 -15.03 -6.89 6.72
N LYS A 12 -14.88 -6.70 8.04
CA LYS A 12 -16.03 -6.73 8.97
C LYS A 12 -16.94 -5.53 8.76
N GLN A 13 -16.35 -4.36 8.47
CA GLN A 13 -17.06 -3.08 8.30
C GLN A 13 -16.57 -2.34 7.07
N ALA A 14 -17.48 -1.60 6.41
CA ALA A 14 -17.16 -0.76 5.25
C ALA A 14 -16.80 0.65 5.71
N CYS A 15 -15.55 1.08 5.54
CA CYS A 15 -15.11 2.43 5.80
C CYS A 15 -15.73 3.41 4.79
N HIS A 16 -16.05 4.64 5.22
CA HIS A 16 -16.74 5.62 4.39
C HIS A 16 -15.93 6.14 3.19
N TYR A 17 -14.59 6.07 3.28
CA TYR A 17 -13.66 6.58 2.26
C TYR A 17 -13.15 5.49 1.30
N CYS A 18 -13.35 4.20 1.62
CA CYS A 18 -12.70 3.09 0.93
C CYS A 18 -13.42 2.71 -0.36
N ASP A 19 -12.68 2.61 -1.47
CA ASP A 19 -13.16 2.14 -2.78
C ASP A 19 -12.50 0.81 -3.23
N PHE A 20 -11.70 0.19 -2.38
CA PHE A 20 -11.07 -1.10 -2.67
C PHE A 20 -12.11 -2.20 -2.89
N HIS A 21 -11.67 -3.29 -3.51
CA HIS A 21 -12.52 -4.46 -3.71
C HIS A 21 -12.61 -5.28 -2.44
N PHE A 22 -13.74 -5.18 -1.74
CA PHE A 22 -14.03 -6.01 -0.56
C PHE A 22 -15.51 -6.38 -0.48
N SER A 23 -15.82 -7.31 0.44
CA SER A 23 -17.17 -7.72 0.82
C SER A 23 -17.27 -7.82 2.33
N THR A 24 -18.39 -7.38 2.89
CA THR A 24 -18.70 -7.60 4.31
C THR A 24 -19.42 -8.94 4.56
N GLN A 25 -19.66 -9.71 3.50
CA GLN A 25 -20.27 -11.05 3.59
C GLN A 25 -19.19 -12.13 3.72
N LEU A 26 -18.92 -12.56 4.94
CA LEU A 26 -17.85 -13.54 5.25
C LEU A 26 -18.21 -14.99 4.94
N GLY A 27 -19.48 -15.32 4.61
CA GLY A 27 -19.95 -16.70 4.42
C GLY A 27 -19.26 -17.51 3.30
N LYS A 28 -18.48 -16.83 2.41
CA LYS A 28 -17.68 -17.49 1.37
C LYS A 28 -16.17 -17.43 1.63
N LYS A 29 -15.75 -17.11 2.86
CA LYS A 29 -14.32 -16.92 3.19
C LYS A 29 -13.50 -18.18 2.92
N GLU A 30 -13.94 -19.34 3.43
CA GLU A 30 -13.24 -20.61 3.22
C GLU A 30 -13.13 -20.99 1.73
N ALA A 31 -14.21 -20.83 0.95
CA ALA A 31 -14.18 -21.06 -0.49
C ALA A 31 -13.22 -20.10 -1.21
N MET A 32 -13.11 -18.86 -0.76
CA MET A 32 -12.18 -17.88 -1.28
C MET A 32 -10.73 -18.26 -0.97
N VAL A 33 -10.41 -18.61 0.27
CA VAL A 33 -9.08 -19.08 0.68
C VAL A 33 -8.65 -20.28 -0.14
N SER A 34 -9.57 -21.25 -0.34
CA SER A 34 -9.32 -22.42 -1.18
C SER A 34 -9.08 -22.04 -2.65
N ALA A 35 -9.81 -21.07 -3.19
CA ALA A 35 -9.59 -20.59 -4.55
C ALA A 35 -8.24 -19.84 -4.67
N ILE A 36 -7.86 -19.00 -3.70
CA ILE A 36 -6.56 -18.31 -3.69
C ILE A 36 -5.41 -19.33 -3.64
N ALA A 37 -5.50 -20.36 -2.78
CA ALA A 37 -4.51 -21.44 -2.75
C ALA A 37 -4.40 -22.14 -4.11
N LYS A 38 -5.52 -22.46 -4.75
CA LYS A 38 -5.52 -23.07 -6.09
C LYS A 38 -4.97 -22.15 -7.18
N GLU A 39 -5.23 -20.83 -7.10
CA GLU A 39 -4.61 -19.86 -8.03
C GLU A 39 -3.10 -19.83 -7.90
N LEU A 40 -2.55 -19.86 -6.66
CA LEU A 40 -1.11 -19.99 -6.44
C LEU A 40 -0.52 -21.20 -7.17
N GLU A 41 -1.17 -22.36 -7.09
CA GLU A 41 -0.74 -23.57 -7.80
C GLU A 41 -0.79 -23.42 -9.32
N LEU A 42 -1.87 -22.81 -9.86
CA LEU A 42 -2.04 -22.58 -11.30
C LEU A 42 -0.98 -21.62 -11.87
N ARG A 43 -0.53 -20.66 -11.08
CA ARG A 43 0.40 -19.59 -11.50
C ARG A 43 1.85 -19.84 -11.14
N LYS A 44 2.21 -21.01 -10.63
CA LYS A 44 3.57 -21.33 -10.17
C LYS A 44 4.66 -21.15 -11.26
N SER A 45 4.31 -21.29 -12.52
CA SER A 45 5.24 -21.11 -13.64
C SER A 45 5.42 -19.64 -14.08
N GLU A 46 4.69 -18.70 -13.48
CA GLU A 46 4.82 -17.27 -13.82
C GLU A 46 5.95 -16.59 -13.04
N VAL A 47 6.53 -17.23 -12.03
CA VAL A 47 7.62 -16.71 -11.22
C VAL A 47 8.85 -17.60 -11.39
N ASP A 48 9.83 -17.09 -12.14
CA ASP A 48 11.13 -17.76 -12.36
C ASP A 48 12.18 -17.32 -11.32
N ASP A 49 11.95 -16.21 -10.64
CA ASP A 49 12.84 -15.59 -9.67
C ASP A 49 12.56 -16.09 -8.25
N ASP A 50 13.53 -15.92 -7.35
CA ASP A 50 13.34 -16.12 -5.92
C ASP A 50 12.33 -15.12 -5.34
N VAL A 51 11.41 -15.59 -4.48
CA VAL A 51 10.39 -14.78 -3.80
C VAL A 51 10.98 -14.16 -2.54
N GLU A 52 11.00 -12.82 -2.48
CA GLU A 52 11.52 -12.06 -1.33
C GLU A 52 10.43 -11.59 -0.37
N THR A 53 9.20 -11.43 -0.89
CA THR A 53 8.08 -10.91 -0.09
C THR A 53 6.80 -11.72 -0.31
N ILE A 54 6.07 -11.94 0.78
CA ILE A 54 4.70 -12.45 0.77
C ILE A 54 3.85 -11.43 1.50
N TYR A 55 2.83 -10.89 0.83
CA TYR A 55 2.05 -9.79 1.38
C TYR A 55 0.56 -10.11 1.36
N PHE A 56 -0.05 -10.17 2.53
CA PHE A 56 -1.49 -10.29 2.70
C PHE A 56 -2.10 -8.90 2.80
N GLY A 57 -2.89 -8.52 1.81
CA GLY A 57 -3.53 -7.21 1.75
C GLY A 57 -4.93 -7.25 1.14
N GLY A 58 -5.49 -6.08 0.86
CA GLY A 58 -6.75 -5.92 0.13
C GLY A 58 -7.89 -5.33 0.94
N GLY A 59 -8.76 -6.16 1.46
CA GLY A 59 -9.80 -5.75 2.42
C GLY A 59 -9.21 -5.66 3.83
N THR A 60 -9.30 -6.76 4.57
CA THR A 60 -8.74 -6.89 5.92
C THR A 60 -8.27 -8.34 6.13
N PRO A 61 -7.01 -8.66 5.84
CA PRO A 61 -6.49 -10.02 5.96
C PRO A 61 -6.58 -10.62 7.36
N SER A 62 -6.58 -9.79 8.41
CA SER A 62 -6.74 -10.24 9.80
C SER A 62 -8.11 -10.88 10.12
N VAL A 63 -9.07 -10.89 9.18
CA VAL A 63 -10.30 -11.68 9.31
C VAL A 63 -10.08 -13.17 9.07
N LEU A 64 -8.93 -13.58 8.54
CA LEU A 64 -8.56 -14.98 8.36
C LEU A 64 -8.20 -15.61 9.70
N SER A 65 -8.49 -16.90 9.83
CA SER A 65 -7.96 -17.69 10.95
C SER A 65 -6.47 -17.97 10.75
N ASN A 66 -5.78 -18.33 11.83
CA ASN A 66 -4.37 -18.70 11.75
C ASN A 66 -4.15 -19.89 10.80
N ASP A 67 -5.00 -20.92 10.86
CA ASP A 67 -4.93 -22.08 9.94
C ASP A 67 -5.08 -21.67 8.46
N GLU A 68 -5.93 -20.68 8.17
CA GLU A 68 -6.10 -20.16 6.81
C GLU A 68 -4.84 -19.39 6.34
N ILE A 69 -4.21 -18.62 7.23
CA ILE A 69 -2.96 -17.91 6.96
C ILE A 69 -1.82 -18.92 6.73
N GLU A 70 -1.63 -19.86 7.64
CA GLU A 70 -0.61 -20.93 7.52
C GLU A 70 -0.78 -21.72 6.23
N ARG A 71 -1.99 -22.12 5.90
CA ARG A 71 -2.29 -22.83 4.65
C ARG A 71 -1.85 -22.04 3.42
N LEU A 72 -2.12 -20.73 3.37
CA LEU A 72 -1.72 -19.88 2.23
C LEU A 72 -0.20 -19.72 2.17
N ILE A 73 0.46 -19.47 3.31
CA ILE A 73 1.92 -19.39 3.39
C ILE A 73 2.56 -20.71 2.93
N GLN A 74 2.07 -21.83 3.44
CA GLN A 74 2.58 -23.15 3.05
C GLN A 74 2.35 -23.45 1.56
N THR A 75 1.23 -22.98 0.99
CA THR A 75 0.97 -23.10 -0.45
C THR A 75 1.99 -22.32 -1.26
N VAL A 76 2.39 -21.12 -0.80
CA VAL A 76 3.48 -20.36 -1.45
C VAL A 76 4.79 -21.14 -1.38
N TYR A 77 5.22 -21.62 -0.22
CA TYR A 77 6.47 -22.39 -0.07
C TYR A 77 6.50 -23.67 -0.89
N ASN A 78 5.36 -24.33 -1.07
CA ASN A 78 5.28 -25.57 -1.86
C ASN A 78 5.37 -25.34 -3.38
N ASN A 79 5.05 -24.15 -3.87
CA ASN A 79 4.93 -23.87 -5.31
C ASN A 79 5.97 -22.86 -5.83
N TYR A 80 6.64 -22.11 -4.95
CA TYR A 80 7.57 -21.05 -5.32
C TYR A 80 8.88 -21.21 -4.55
N LYS A 81 9.97 -20.75 -5.16
CA LYS A 81 11.26 -20.69 -4.49
C LYS A 81 11.34 -19.45 -3.63
N VAL A 82 11.10 -19.61 -2.34
CA VAL A 82 11.14 -18.53 -1.35
C VAL A 82 12.53 -18.47 -0.74
N ILE A 83 13.10 -17.26 -0.54
CA ILE A 83 14.39 -17.07 0.15
C ILE A 83 14.29 -17.46 1.63
N ASP A 84 15.42 -17.65 2.30
CA ASP A 84 15.46 -18.10 3.70
C ASP A 84 14.81 -17.12 4.69
N HIS A 85 14.85 -15.81 4.43
CA HIS A 85 14.28 -14.76 5.30
C HIS A 85 13.42 -13.79 4.50
N PRO A 86 12.24 -14.23 3.98
CA PRO A 86 11.33 -13.36 3.26
C PRO A 86 10.67 -12.36 4.21
N GLU A 87 10.26 -11.20 3.70
CA GLU A 87 9.31 -10.34 4.42
C GLU A 87 7.91 -10.90 4.22
N ILE A 88 7.25 -11.33 5.31
CA ILE A 88 5.87 -11.82 5.28
C ILE A 88 5.01 -10.84 6.07
N THR A 89 4.24 -10.03 5.33
CA THR A 89 3.42 -8.96 5.90
C THR A 89 1.95 -9.35 5.99
N LEU A 90 1.32 -9.02 7.10
CA LEU A 90 -0.13 -9.12 7.30
C LEU A 90 -0.72 -7.72 7.56
N GLU A 91 -1.66 -7.27 6.71
CA GLU A 91 -2.51 -6.12 7.02
C GLU A 91 -3.56 -6.51 8.06
N ALA A 92 -3.77 -5.65 9.05
CA ALA A 92 -4.69 -5.91 10.15
C ALA A 92 -5.42 -4.64 10.62
N ASN A 93 -6.60 -4.86 11.19
CA ASN A 93 -7.34 -3.82 11.90
C ASN A 93 -7.28 -4.05 13.42
N PRO A 94 -7.24 -2.99 14.25
CA PRO A 94 -7.20 -3.12 15.70
C PRO A 94 -8.35 -3.95 16.28
N ASP A 95 -9.58 -3.80 15.77
CA ASP A 95 -10.75 -4.55 16.23
C ASP A 95 -10.64 -6.06 16.00
N ASP A 96 -9.94 -6.52 14.98
CA ASP A 96 -9.66 -7.94 14.77
C ASP A 96 -8.67 -8.49 15.79
N LEU A 97 -7.69 -7.68 16.17
CA LEU A 97 -6.59 -8.07 17.05
C LEU A 97 -6.95 -8.03 18.53
N VAL A 98 -7.72 -7.02 18.95
CA VAL A 98 -8.14 -6.83 20.35
C VAL A 98 -9.34 -7.70 20.73
N SER A 99 -10.31 -7.89 19.81
CA SER A 99 -11.52 -8.67 20.07
C SER A 99 -11.27 -10.17 20.32
N SER A 100 -10.13 -10.69 19.86
CA SER A 100 -9.74 -12.09 20.08
C SER A 100 -9.44 -12.44 21.54
N ARG A 101 -9.30 -11.44 22.44
CA ARG A 101 -9.06 -11.65 23.87
C ARG A 101 -10.20 -12.34 24.61
N ALA A 102 -11.44 -12.19 24.16
CA ALA A 102 -12.57 -12.88 24.76
C ALA A 102 -12.44 -14.43 24.67
N GLU A 103 -11.59 -14.91 23.76
CA GLU A 103 -11.30 -16.34 23.54
C GLU A 103 -9.95 -16.80 24.13
N SER A 104 -9.26 -15.99 24.94
CA SER A 104 -7.96 -16.29 25.56
C SER A 104 -6.85 -16.72 24.58
N ARG A 105 -6.91 -16.34 23.31
CA ARG A 105 -5.89 -16.66 22.30
C ARG A 105 -4.81 -15.57 22.25
N ASP A 106 -3.58 -16.01 22.16
CA ASP A 106 -2.43 -15.12 21.90
C ASP A 106 -2.22 -15.00 20.39
N LEU A 107 -3.06 -14.18 19.75
CA LEU A 107 -3.12 -14.04 18.30
C LEU A 107 -1.79 -13.58 17.68
N PHE A 108 -1.05 -12.69 18.37
CA PHE A 108 0.25 -12.22 17.89
C PHE A 108 1.30 -13.35 17.89
N SER A 109 1.29 -14.20 18.92
CA SER A 109 2.14 -15.38 18.97
C SER A 109 1.76 -16.37 17.86
N GLU A 110 0.46 -16.57 17.61
CA GLU A 110 -0.03 -17.43 16.52
C GLU A 110 0.43 -16.90 15.15
N TYR A 111 0.32 -15.59 14.86
CA TYR A 111 0.79 -15.01 13.61
C TYR A 111 2.31 -15.18 13.43
N LYS A 112 3.07 -14.97 14.50
CA LYS A 112 4.52 -15.18 14.47
C LYS A 112 4.87 -16.64 14.18
N SER A 113 4.12 -17.57 14.77
CA SER A 113 4.29 -19.02 14.54
C SER A 113 3.91 -19.43 13.12
N ALA A 114 2.92 -18.77 12.52
CA ALA A 114 2.54 -18.94 11.11
C ALA A 114 3.60 -18.41 10.13
N GLY A 115 4.59 -17.66 10.62
CA GLY A 115 5.67 -17.11 9.81
C GLY A 115 5.52 -15.62 9.47
N ILE A 116 4.45 -14.95 9.92
CA ILE A 116 4.33 -13.49 9.78
C ILE A 116 5.47 -12.83 10.55
N ASN A 117 6.18 -11.91 9.90
CA ASN A 117 7.28 -11.16 10.53
C ASN A 117 7.17 -9.64 10.37
N ARG A 118 6.09 -9.17 9.74
CA ARG A 118 5.74 -7.76 9.62
C ARG A 118 4.23 -7.57 9.74
N LEU A 119 3.81 -6.55 10.50
CA LEU A 119 2.40 -6.13 10.60
C LEU A 119 2.22 -4.75 9.97
N SER A 120 1.08 -4.55 9.26
CA SER A 120 0.60 -3.23 8.83
C SER A 120 -0.76 -3.00 9.46
N ILE A 121 -0.85 -2.10 10.44
CA ILE A 121 -2.03 -1.94 11.28
C ILE A 121 -2.76 -0.64 10.92
N GLY A 122 -3.97 -0.76 10.43
CA GLY A 122 -4.81 0.36 10.02
C GLY A 122 -5.39 1.14 11.20
N ILE A 123 -4.60 1.98 11.85
CA ILE A 123 -5.01 2.84 12.97
C ILE A 123 -5.86 4.01 12.48
N GLN A 124 -5.42 4.71 11.45
CA GLN A 124 -5.96 5.88 10.78
C GLN A 124 -5.92 7.17 11.63
N SER A 125 -6.35 7.14 12.88
CA SER A 125 -6.28 8.23 13.85
C SER A 125 -6.37 7.70 15.28
N PHE A 126 -5.87 8.47 16.26
CA PHE A 126 -6.05 8.23 17.70
C PHE A 126 -7.17 9.10 18.28
N PHE A 127 -8.05 9.65 17.46
CA PHE A 127 -9.17 10.50 17.88
C PHE A 127 -10.50 9.92 17.44
N GLU A 128 -11.43 9.80 18.39
CA GLU A 128 -12.76 9.19 18.18
C GLU A 128 -13.58 9.84 17.08
N GLU A 129 -13.51 11.16 16.95
CA GLU A 129 -14.26 11.92 15.95
C GLU A 129 -13.79 11.59 14.53
N ASP A 130 -12.48 11.42 14.32
CA ASP A 130 -11.90 11.04 13.04
C ASP A 130 -12.29 9.59 12.68
N LEU A 131 -12.18 8.66 13.65
CA LEU A 131 -12.54 7.26 13.48
C LEU A 131 -14.04 7.11 13.14
N LYS A 132 -14.91 7.87 13.81
CA LYS A 132 -16.36 7.88 13.54
C LYS A 132 -16.68 8.45 12.15
N LEU A 133 -16.02 9.56 11.75
CA LEU A 133 -16.19 10.12 10.41
C LEU A 133 -15.83 9.09 9.33
N MET A 134 -14.75 8.36 9.52
CA MET A 134 -14.27 7.32 8.62
C MET A 134 -15.03 5.99 8.74
N ASN A 135 -15.92 5.83 9.70
CA ASN A 135 -16.65 4.59 10.00
C ASN A 135 -15.71 3.43 10.32
N ARG A 136 -14.72 3.67 11.21
CA ARG A 136 -13.83 2.60 11.68
C ARG A 136 -14.55 1.74 12.74
N ALA A 137 -14.25 0.43 12.74
CA ALA A 137 -14.85 -0.50 13.69
C ALA A 137 -14.23 -0.40 15.09
N HIS A 138 -12.95 0.00 15.18
CA HIS A 138 -12.23 0.20 16.43
C HIS A 138 -12.36 1.65 16.94
N ASN A 139 -12.11 1.83 18.22
CA ASN A 139 -11.99 3.12 18.90
C ASN A 139 -10.51 3.46 19.21
N ALA A 140 -10.26 4.67 19.74
CA ALA A 140 -8.91 5.14 20.00
C ALA A 140 -8.18 4.31 21.07
N GLU A 141 -8.87 3.81 22.10
CA GLU A 141 -8.29 2.97 23.15
C GLU A 141 -7.88 1.60 22.58
N GLU A 142 -8.71 0.99 21.77
CA GLU A 142 -8.39 -0.27 21.05
C GLU A 142 -7.20 -0.10 20.12
N ALA A 143 -7.08 1.04 19.43
CA ALA A 143 -5.93 1.37 18.59
C ALA A 143 -4.62 1.42 19.38
N GLU A 144 -4.60 2.16 20.51
CA GLU A 144 -3.42 2.24 21.38
C GLU A 144 -3.06 0.89 21.99
N GLN A 145 -4.05 0.16 22.46
CA GLN A 145 -3.84 -1.14 23.08
C GLN A 145 -3.30 -2.18 22.09
N CYS A 146 -3.82 -2.18 20.87
CA CYS A 146 -3.36 -3.05 19.79
C CYS A 146 -1.86 -2.84 19.52
N ILE A 147 -1.40 -1.59 19.40
CA ILE A 147 0.01 -1.28 19.16
C ILE A 147 0.87 -1.75 20.35
N LYS A 148 0.47 -1.43 21.59
CA LYS A 148 1.19 -1.85 22.83
C LYS A 148 1.38 -3.36 22.88
N GLU A 149 0.42 -4.13 22.44
CA GLU A 149 0.52 -5.59 22.41
C GLU A 149 1.35 -6.08 21.23
N ALA A 150 1.11 -5.54 20.02
CA ALA A 150 1.87 -5.92 18.83
C ALA A 150 3.38 -5.73 19.03
N THR A 151 3.81 -4.64 19.69
CA THR A 151 5.23 -4.35 19.98
C THR A 151 5.90 -5.33 20.94
N GLN A 152 5.15 -6.17 21.65
CA GLN A 152 5.73 -7.24 22.47
C GLN A 152 6.18 -8.45 21.64
N TYR A 153 5.65 -8.60 20.43
CA TYR A 153 5.90 -9.76 19.55
C TYR A 153 6.63 -9.41 18.26
N PHE A 154 6.45 -8.19 17.74
CA PHE A 154 6.97 -7.77 16.45
C PHE A 154 7.81 -6.51 16.57
N ASP A 155 9.01 -6.53 15.97
CA ASP A 155 9.85 -5.35 15.82
C ASP A 155 9.53 -4.57 14.53
N ASN A 156 9.00 -5.25 13.51
CA ASN A 156 8.68 -4.67 12.21
C ASN A 156 7.17 -4.42 12.10
N ILE A 157 6.75 -3.27 12.58
CA ILE A 157 5.35 -2.83 12.57
C ILE A 157 5.24 -1.53 11.80
N THR A 158 4.25 -1.46 10.92
CA THR A 158 3.73 -0.23 10.33
C THR A 158 2.40 0.10 10.96
N ILE A 159 2.14 1.36 11.21
CA ILE A 159 0.79 1.87 11.40
C ILE A 159 0.43 2.80 10.25
N ASP A 160 -0.84 2.77 9.87
CA ASP A 160 -1.37 3.67 8.87
C ASP A 160 -2.07 4.84 9.57
N LEU A 161 -1.76 6.07 9.16
CA LEU A 161 -2.40 7.31 9.62
C LEU A 161 -2.99 8.07 8.43
N ILE A 162 -4.12 8.73 8.63
CA ILE A 162 -4.76 9.56 7.60
C ILE A 162 -4.76 11.01 8.06
N TYR A 163 -4.28 11.91 7.17
CA TYR A 163 -4.34 13.36 7.35
C TYR A 163 -5.29 14.01 6.34
N GLY A 164 -5.53 15.32 6.46
CA GLY A 164 -6.50 16.02 5.62
C GLY A 164 -7.95 15.63 5.89
N ILE A 165 -8.23 15.09 7.09
CA ILE A 165 -9.60 14.73 7.49
C ILE A 165 -10.38 16.01 7.75
N PRO A 166 -11.61 16.18 7.21
CA PRO A 166 -12.45 17.32 7.47
C PRO A 166 -12.64 17.57 8.99
N GLY A 167 -12.27 18.77 9.44
CA GLY A 167 -12.33 19.16 10.85
C GLY A 167 -11.12 18.77 11.70
N MET A 168 -10.11 18.10 11.13
CA MET A 168 -8.82 17.86 11.82
C MET A 168 -7.94 19.10 11.68
N ASP A 169 -7.67 19.79 12.77
CA ASP A 169 -6.69 20.86 12.80
C ASP A 169 -5.22 20.35 12.91
N ASN A 170 -4.27 21.27 12.75
CA ASN A 170 -2.85 20.91 12.78
C ASN A 170 -2.37 20.41 14.15
N GLU A 171 -3.00 20.85 15.26
CA GLU A 171 -2.61 20.40 16.60
C GLU A 171 -3.07 18.97 16.85
N ARG A 172 -4.27 18.61 16.39
CA ARG A 172 -4.74 17.22 16.42
C ARG A 172 -3.85 16.34 15.54
N TRP A 173 -3.47 16.81 14.36
CA TRP A 173 -2.56 16.07 13.49
C TRP A 173 -1.19 15.85 14.12
N LYS A 174 -0.57 16.88 14.70
CA LYS A 174 0.68 16.76 15.47
C LYS A 174 0.55 15.76 16.62
N SER A 175 -0.58 15.76 17.31
CA SER A 175 -0.84 14.81 18.40
C SER A 175 -0.93 13.36 17.89
N ASN A 176 -1.53 13.11 16.71
CA ASN A 176 -1.54 11.81 16.06
C ASN A 176 -0.10 11.33 15.77
N ILE A 177 0.72 12.19 15.17
CA ILE A 177 2.12 11.87 14.87
C ILE A 177 2.91 11.59 16.14
N GLN A 178 2.76 12.44 17.17
CA GLN A 178 3.49 12.29 18.43
C GLN A 178 3.12 10.98 19.13
N LYS A 179 1.84 10.62 19.19
CA LYS A 179 1.41 9.33 19.72
C LYS A 179 2.03 8.15 18.99
N ALA A 180 2.09 8.22 17.65
CA ALA A 180 2.75 7.18 16.85
C ALA A 180 4.25 7.05 17.19
N LEU A 181 4.94 8.18 17.38
CA LEU A 181 6.35 8.23 17.78
C LEU A 181 6.58 7.69 19.19
N ASP A 182 5.69 7.98 20.14
CA ASP A 182 5.78 7.53 21.53
C ASP A 182 5.71 6.00 21.68
N PHE A 183 5.12 5.28 20.70
CA PHE A 183 5.16 3.82 20.64
C PHE A 183 6.51 3.24 20.21
N GLY A 184 7.46 4.07 19.79
CA GLY A 184 8.79 3.63 19.35
C GLY A 184 8.81 2.84 18.05
N LEU A 185 7.81 3.02 17.19
CA LEU A 185 7.72 2.35 15.90
C LEU A 185 8.81 2.82 14.93
N PHE A 186 9.19 1.96 13.99
CA PHE A 186 10.24 2.25 13.01
C PHE A 186 9.70 2.52 11.59
N HIS A 187 8.39 2.37 11.40
CA HIS A 187 7.74 2.62 10.11
C HIS A 187 6.33 3.17 10.30
N ILE A 188 5.98 4.21 9.53
CA ILE A 188 4.66 4.84 9.50
C ILE A 188 4.25 5.01 8.04
N SER A 189 3.07 4.55 7.70
CA SER A 189 2.39 4.88 6.45
C SER A 189 1.40 6.01 6.72
N SER A 190 1.36 7.02 5.86
CA SER A 190 0.42 8.12 6.04
C SER A 190 -0.12 8.63 4.71
N TYR A 191 -1.42 8.75 4.63
CA TYR A 191 -2.16 9.06 3.41
C TYR A 191 -3.01 10.31 3.60
N ALA A 192 -3.08 11.16 2.57
CA ALA A 192 -4.12 12.19 2.52
C ALA A 192 -5.49 11.52 2.36
N LEU A 193 -6.50 12.00 3.08
CA LEU A 193 -7.87 11.52 2.87
C LEU A 193 -8.32 11.91 1.46
N THR A 194 -8.53 10.92 0.62
CA THR A 194 -9.01 11.09 -0.75
C THR A 194 -10.51 10.80 -0.82
N VAL A 195 -11.24 11.63 -1.56
CA VAL A 195 -12.69 11.50 -1.75
C VAL A 195 -12.96 10.75 -3.05
N GLU A 196 -12.99 9.43 -2.98
CA GLU A 196 -13.18 8.59 -4.15
C GLU A 196 -14.63 8.57 -4.63
N PRO A 197 -14.88 8.53 -5.97
CA PRO A 197 -16.19 8.36 -6.53
C PRO A 197 -16.90 7.11 -5.98
N ARG A 198 -18.20 7.18 -5.73
CA ARG A 198 -19.05 6.07 -5.24
C ARG A 198 -18.84 5.68 -3.77
N THR A 199 -17.99 6.36 -3.01
CA THR A 199 -17.87 6.17 -1.57
C THR A 199 -19.01 6.81 -0.78
N ALA A 200 -19.19 6.38 0.47
CA ALA A 200 -20.16 7.01 1.37
C ALA A 200 -19.72 8.44 1.73
N LEU A 201 -18.43 8.67 1.91
CA LEU A 201 -17.85 9.98 2.19
C LEU A 201 -18.21 11.00 1.09
N LYS A 202 -18.06 10.62 -0.20
CA LYS A 202 -18.44 11.49 -1.32
C LYS A 202 -19.90 11.91 -1.23
N LYS A 203 -20.79 10.97 -0.92
CA LYS A 203 -22.24 11.26 -0.78
C LYS A 203 -22.54 12.18 0.41
N PHE A 204 -21.80 12.05 1.51
CA PHE A 204 -21.98 12.92 2.68
C PHE A 204 -21.52 14.36 2.40
N ILE A 205 -20.41 14.52 1.68
CA ILE A 205 -19.93 15.84 1.22
C ILE A 205 -20.95 16.47 0.28
N GLU A 206 -21.42 15.76 -0.74
CA GLU A 206 -22.43 16.25 -1.70
C GLU A 206 -23.76 16.67 -1.03
N LYS A 207 -24.10 16.04 0.10
CA LYS A 207 -25.29 16.40 0.90
C LYS A 207 -25.03 17.49 1.94
N GLY A 208 -23.82 17.99 2.05
CA GLY A 208 -23.43 18.96 3.08
C GLY A 208 -23.43 18.44 4.52
N VAL A 209 -23.38 17.10 4.72
CA VAL A 209 -23.32 16.47 6.04
C VAL A 209 -21.90 16.53 6.61
N VAL A 210 -20.91 16.44 5.73
CA VAL A 210 -19.48 16.53 6.04
C VAL A 210 -18.90 17.64 5.16
N PRO A 211 -18.02 18.53 5.66
CA PRO A 211 -17.28 19.47 4.83
C PRO A 211 -16.45 18.74 3.77
N ASP A 212 -16.14 19.41 2.66
CA ASP A 212 -15.20 18.88 1.68
C ASP A 212 -13.78 18.86 2.26
N VAL A 213 -12.90 18.05 1.66
CA VAL A 213 -11.46 18.05 1.98
C VAL A 213 -10.84 19.38 1.57
N ASP A 214 -9.84 19.81 2.33
CA ASP A 214 -9.07 21.03 2.09
C ASP A 214 -7.65 20.64 1.65
N ASP A 215 -7.36 20.84 0.38
CA ASP A 215 -6.05 20.50 -0.21
C ASP A 215 -4.90 21.34 0.37
N GLU A 216 -5.13 22.60 0.73
CA GLU A 216 -4.12 23.46 1.35
C GLU A 216 -3.78 22.97 2.75
N GLN A 217 -4.80 22.61 3.53
CA GLN A 217 -4.62 22.00 4.85
C GLN A 217 -3.92 20.64 4.74
N ALA A 218 -4.31 19.79 3.79
CA ALA A 218 -3.65 18.50 3.56
C ALA A 218 -2.18 18.68 3.20
N GLN A 219 -1.85 19.66 2.37
CA GLN A 219 -0.46 20.00 2.05
C GLN A 219 0.34 20.47 3.28
N GLU A 220 -0.24 21.34 4.10
CA GLU A 220 0.39 21.80 5.33
C GLU A 220 0.63 20.62 6.29
N GLN A 221 -0.36 19.75 6.49
CA GLN A 221 -0.27 18.57 7.33
C GLN A 221 0.78 17.56 6.81
N PHE A 222 0.90 17.41 5.50
CA PHE A 222 1.99 16.63 4.91
C PHE A 222 3.37 17.20 5.28
N HIS A 223 3.56 18.51 5.21
CA HIS A 223 4.83 19.13 5.57
C HIS A 223 5.15 19.02 7.06
N ILE A 224 4.14 19.13 7.93
CA ILE A 224 4.26 18.86 9.38
C ILE A 224 4.73 17.42 9.61
N LEU A 225 4.10 16.45 8.96
CA LEU A 225 4.48 15.04 9.05
C LEU A 225 5.94 14.81 8.65
N VAL A 226 6.34 15.33 7.48
CA VAL A 226 7.72 15.20 6.98
C VAL A 226 8.73 15.78 7.97
N ASP A 227 8.44 16.96 8.53
CA ASP A 227 9.37 17.63 9.45
C ASP A 227 9.47 16.89 10.80
N MET A 228 8.35 16.50 11.40
CA MET A 228 8.34 15.78 12.67
C MET A 228 9.04 14.41 12.55
N LEU A 229 8.71 13.63 11.52
CA LEU A 229 9.31 12.31 11.34
C LEU A 229 10.80 12.40 10.97
N LYS A 230 11.20 13.40 10.19
CA LYS A 230 12.62 13.64 9.89
C LYS A 230 13.43 13.98 11.13
N ALA A 231 12.88 14.77 12.06
CA ALA A 231 13.54 15.10 13.33
C ALA A 231 13.82 13.84 14.19
N GLU A 232 12.97 12.81 14.05
CA GLU A 232 13.10 11.52 14.72
C GLU A 232 13.88 10.46 13.91
N GLY A 233 14.55 10.87 12.83
CA GLY A 233 15.42 10.01 12.02
C GLY A 233 14.69 9.12 11.00
N PHE A 234 13.42 9.39 10.71
CA PHE A 234 12.72 8.72 9.62
C PHE A 234 13.11 9.30 8.27
N VAL A 235 13.11 8.44 7.27
CA VAL A 235 13.26 8.79 5.86
C VAL A 235 11.90 8.65 5.20
N ASN A 236 11.40 9.73 4.60
CA ASN A 236 10.25 9.66 3.71
C ASN A 236 10.71 9.07 2.37
N TYR A 237 10.81 7.73 2.31
CA TYR A 237 11.41 7.03 1.18
C TYR A 237 10.52 6.95 -0.05
N GLU A 238 9.19 7.09 0.14
CA GLU A 238 8.23 7.38 -0.92
C GLU A 238 7.10 8.24 -0.34
N ILE A 239 6.16 8.74 -1.16
CA ILE A 239 5.21 9.79 -0.77
C ILE A 239 4.46 9.48 0.53
N SER A 240 3.96 8.26 0.67
CA SER A 240 3.09 7.85 1.77
C SER A 240 3.80 7.07 2.87
N ASN A 241 5.07 6.67 2.68
CA ASN A 241 5.78 5.81 3.61
C ASN A 241 7.04 6.45 4.19
N PHE A 242 7.15 6.31 5.50
CA PHE A 242 8.23 6.83 6.31
C PHE A 242 8.82 5.70 7.14
N GLY A 243 10.12 5.47 7.02
CA GLY A 243 10.80 4.40 7.76
C GLY A 243 12.16 4.83 8.27
N LYS A 244 12.58 4.27 9.40
CA LYS A 244 13.99 4.35 9.80
C LYS A 244 14.82 3.47 8.87
N PRO A 245 16.12 3.79 8.65
CA PRO A 245 17.01 2.95 7.85
C PRO A 245 16.97 1.49 8.31
N GLY A 246 16.77 0.57 7.37
CA GLY A 246 16.62 -0.87 7.65
C GLY A 246 15.17 -1.36 7.86
N PHE A 247 14.19 -0.45 7.98
CA PHE A 247 12.78 -0.79 8.20
C PHE A 247 11.85 -0.37 7.06
N PHE A 248 12.38 -0.05 5.89
CA PHE A 248 11.54 0.20 4.71
C PHE A 248 10.79 -1.08 4.34
N SER A 249 9.50 -0.98 4.03
CA SER A 249 8.74 -2.13 3.53
C SER A 249 9.36 -2.66 2.24
N LYS A 250 9.83 -3.91 2.26
CA LYS A 250 10.46 -4.53 1.09
C LYS A 250 9.45 -4.69 -0.05
N ASN A 251 8.20 -5.06 0.30
CA ASN A 251 7.14 -5.23 -0.69
C ASN A 251 6.79 -3.91 -1.39
N ASN A 252 6.55 -2.82 -0.62
CA ASN A 252 6.24 -1.51 -1.21
C ASN A 252 7.42 -0.97 -2.03
N THR A 253 8.64 -1.10 -1.50
CA THR A 253 9.86 -0.73 -2.21
C THR A 253 10.00 -1.48 -3.54
N ALA A 254 9.68 -2.77 -3.58
CA ALA A 254 9.73 -3.58 -4.79
C ALA A 254 8.80 -3.06 -5.89
N TYR A 255 7.58 -2.62 -5.55
CA TYR A 255 6.66 -2.00 -6.51
C TYR A 255 7.23 -0.72 -7.11
N TRP A 256 7.77 0.18 -6.27
CA TRP A 256 8.35 1.44 -6.72
C TRP A 256 9.60 1.26 -7.59
N LEU A 257 10.36 0.21 -7.33
CA LEU A 257 11.55 -0.14 -8.13
C LEU A 257 11.21 -0.98 -9.38
N GLY A 258 9.93 -1.22 -9.65
CA GLY A 258 9.48 -1.96 -10.84
C GLY A 258 9.88 -3.44 -10.82
N LYS A 259 10.00 -4.06 -9.64
CA LYS A 259 10.23 -5.51 -9.52
C LYS A 259 8.98 -6.29 -9.92
N LYS A 260 9.18 -7.53 -10.37
CA LYS A 260 8.10 -8.44 -10.72
C LYS A 260 7.33 -8.87 -9.48
N TYR A 261 6.04 -9.10 -9.65
CA TYR A 261 5.20 -9.69 -8.61
C TYR A 261 4.00 -10.42 -9.21
N VAL A 262 3.51 -11.42 -8.50
CA VAL A 262 2.26 -12.12 -8.79
C VAL A 262 1.26 -11.80 -7.69
N GLY A 263 0.13 -11.22 -8.09
CA GLY A 263 -1.02 -11.01 -7.22
C GLY A 263 -2.08 -12.07 -7.46
N VAL A 264 -2.52 -12.72 -6.40
CA VAL A 264 -3.59 -13.73 -6.40
C VAL A 264 -4.79 -13.24 -5.60
N GLY A 265 -5.96 -13.72 -5.94
CA GLY A 265 -7.22 -13.25 -5.38
C GLY A 265 -7.96 -12.29 -6.32
N PRO A 266 -9.26 -12.05 -6.10
CA PRO A 266 -10.07 -11.17 -6.97
C PRO A 266 -9.53 -9.74 -6.89
N SER A 267 -9.51 -9.04 -8.03
CA SER A 267 -8.96 -7.69 -8.17
C SER A 267 -7.43 -7.56 -8.01
N ALA A 268 -6.70 -8.62 -7.66
CA ALA A 268 -5.25 -8.57 -7.54
C ALA A 268 -4.57 -8.25 -8.87
N HIS A 269 -3.55 -7.42 -8.82
CA HIS A 269 -2.72 -7.07 -9.97
C HIS A 269 -1.41 -7.87 -9.95
N SER A 270 -0.82 -8.05 -11.12
CA SER A 270 0.49 -8.68 -11.31
C SER A 270 1.32 -7.92 -12.35
N PHE A 271 2.63 -8.05 -12.26
CA PHE A 271 3.57 -7.43 -13.19
C PHE A 271 4.78 -8.33 -13.40
N ASP A 272 5.10 -8.64 -14.66
CA ASP A 272 6.23 -9.50 -15.04
C ASP A 272 7.44 -8.72 -15.60
N GLY A 273 7.39 -7.37 -15.54
CA GLY A 273 8.38 -6.46 -16.13
C GLY A 273 7.98 -5.95 -17.52
N LYS A 274 6.99 -6.58 -18.20
CA LYS A 274 6.55 -6.24 -19.55
C LYS A 274 5.04 -6.22 -19.69
N HIS A 275 4.35 -7.11 -18.98
CA HIS A 275 2.92 -7.23 -18.99
C HIS A 275 2.38 -6.91 -17.60
N ARG A 276 1.25 -6.24 -17.58
CA ARG A 276 0.42 -6.09 -16.38
C ARG A 276 -0.81 -6.97 -16.54
N SER A 277 -1.19 -7.64 -15.48
CA SER A 277 -2.44 -8.38 -15.44
C SER A 277 -3.22 -8.09 -14.18
N TRP A 278 -4.52 -8.30 -14.21
CA TRP A 278 -5.39 -8.15 -13.04
C TRP A 278 -6.55 -9.13 -13.09
N ASN A 279 -6.88 -9.67 -11.94
CA ASN A 279 -8.00 -10.58 -11.78
C ASN A 279 -9.35 -9.85 -11.80
N ILE A 280 -10.40 -10.57 -12.13
CA ILE A 280 -11.77 -10.05 -12.11
C ILE A 280 -12.16 -9.53 -10.72
N ARG A 281 -12.80 -8.35 -10.68
CA ARG A 281 -13.33 -7.72 -9.45
C ARG A 281 -14.72 -8.26 -9.11
N ASN A 282 -14.84 -9.60 -8.93
CA ASN A 282 -16.10 -10.28 -8.61
C ASN A 282 -15.83 -11.60 -7.88
N ASN A 283 -16.10 -11.66 -6.58
CA ASN A 283 -15.80 -12.83 -5.74
C ASN A 283 -16.46 -14.14 -6.21
N PRO A 284 -17.79 -14.20 -6.49
CA PRO A 284 -18.43 -15.44 -6.96
C PRO A 284 -17.85 -15.95 -8.28
N THR A 285 -17.64 -15.07 -9.25
CA THR A 285 -17.11 -15.43 -10.56
C THR A 285 -15.64 -15.87 -10.44
N TYR A 286 -14.84 -15.22 -9.60
CA TYR A 286 -13.46 -15.61 -9.33
C TYR A 286 -13.40 -17.04 -8.78
N ILE A 287 -14.14 -17.34 -7.69
CA ILE A 287 -14.18 -18.68 -7.07
C ILE A 287 -14.57 -19.73 -8.12
N LYS A 288 -15.63 -19.46 -8.88
CA LYS A 288 -16.13 -20.40 -9.90
C LYS A 288 -15.04 -20.72 -10.93
N LYS A 289 -14.45 -19.69 -11.56
CA LYS A 289 -13.46 -19.88 -12.62
C LYS A 289 -12.19 -20.58 -12.14
N ILE A 290 -11.67 -20.20 -10.97
CA ILE A 290 -10.52 -20.88 -10.39
C ILE A 290 -10.82 -22.36 -10.11
N ASN A 291 -12.02 -22.69 -9.63
CA ASN A 291 -12.44 -24.09 -9.43
C ASN A 291 -12.54 -24.88 -10.73
N GLU A 292 -12.86 -24.22 -11.84
CA GLU A 292 -12.86 -24.79 -13.19
C GLU A 292 -11.43 -24.90 -13.79
N GLY A 293 -10.40 -24.40 -13.11
CA GLY A 293 -9.00 -24.37 -13.59
C GLY A 293 -8.69 -23.21 -14.52
N GLU A 294 -9.57 -22.21 -14.59
CA GLU A 294 -9.41 -21.03 -15.44
C GLU A 294 -8.93 -19.83 -14.62
N LEU A 295 -7.91 -19.11 -15.14
CA LEU A 295 -7.47 -17.84 -14.56
C LEU A 295 -8.39 -16.70 -15.04
N PRO A 296 -9.17 -16.07 -14.13
CA PRO A 296 -10.10 -15.00 -14.50
C PRO A 296 -9.39 -13.64 -14.59
N SER A 297 -8.32 -13.55 -15.35
CA SER A 297 -7.47 -12.37 -15.47
C SER A 297 -7.55 -11.71 -16.84
N LYS A 298 -7.25 -10.41 -16.87
CA LYS A 298 -6.97 -9.66 -18.09
C LYS A 298 -5.48 -9.35 -18.13
N ILE A 299 -4.91 -9.30 -19.33
CA ILE A 299 -3.49 -9.01 -19.56
C ILE A 299 -3.39 -7.81 -20.48
N GLU A 300 -2.51 -6.88 -20.13
CA GLU A 300 -2.13 -5.72 -20.91
C GLU A 300 -0.62 -5.78 -21.20
N THR A 301 -0.25 -5.55 -22.45
CA THR A 301 1.15 -5.41 -22.84
C THR A 301 1.51 -3.94 -22.82
N LEU A 302 2.45 -3.56 -21.95
CA LEU A 302 2.88 -2.18 -21.82
C LEU A 302 3.74 -1.76 -23.02
N SER A 303 3.34 -0.69 -23.69
CA SER A 303 4.15 -0.05 -24.73
C SER A 303 5.43 0.56 -24.12
N LYS A 304 6.35 0.95 -25.01
CA LYS A 304 7.55 1.67 -24.55
C LYS A 304 7.19 2.98 -23.85
N THR A 305 6.17 3.68 -24.33
CA THR A 305 5.67 4.93 -23.75
C THR A 305 5.04 4.69 -22.38
N ASP A 306 4.22 3.65 -22.22
CA ASP A 306 3.62 3.30 -20.92
C ASP A 306 4.71 3.03 -19.87
N ARG A 307 5.72 2.22 -20.23
CA ARG A 307 6.84 1.93 -19.31
C ARG A 307 7.67 3.17 -18.97
N TYR A 308 7.85 4.09 -19.90
CA TYR A 308 8.51 5.37 -19.63
C TYR A 308 7.68 6.20 -18.63
N ASN A 309 6.38 6.36 -18.89
CA ASN A 309 5.49 7.15 -18.03
C ASN A 309 5.42 6.56 -16.62
N GLU A 310 5.30 5.25 -16.50
CA GLU A 310 5.32 4.55 -15.22
C GLU A 310 6.65 4.74 -14.48
N TYR A 311 7.77 4.65 -15.18
CA TYR A 311 9.09 4.85 -14.58
C TYR A 311 9.28 6.29 -14.09
N VAL A 312 8.80 7.29 -14.83
CA VAL A 312 8.82 8.70 -14.39
C VAL A 312 7.93 8.87 -13.16
N MET A 313 6.70 8.34 -13.19
CA MET A 313 5.77 8.41 -12.06
C MET A 313 6.34 7.78 -10.80
N THR A 314 6.79 6.54 -10.87
CA THR A 314 7.32 5.81 -9.72
C THR A 314 8.61 6.44 -9.20
N GLY A 315 9.50 6.88 -10.08
CA GLY A 315 10.76 7.54 -9.70
C GLY A 315 10.54 8.82 -8.93
N LEU A 316 9.66 9.71 -9.40
CA LEU A 316 9.40 11.00 -8.74
C LEU A 316 8.67 10.88 -7.40
N ARG A 317 8.01 9.78 -7.13
CA ARG A 317 7.37 9.50 -5.83
C ARG A 317 8.36 9.06 -4.76
N THR A 318 9.59 8.72 -5.13
CA THR A 318 10.55 8.04 -4.24
C THR A 318 11.86 8.80 -4.08
N ILE A 319 12.65 8.39 -3.09
CA ILE A 319 14.01 8.90 -2.90
C ILE A 319 15.01 8.37 -3.95
N TRP A 320 14.63 7.34 -4.72
CA TRP A 320 15.51 6.77 -5.74
C TRP A 320 15.51 7.56 -7.04
N GLY A 321 14.47 8.34 -7.30
CA GLY A 321 14.36 9.24 -8.43
C GLY A 321 14.27 8.55 -9.80
N VAL A 322 14.29 9.38 -10.84
CA VAL A 322 14.33 8.95 -12.26
C VAL A 322 15.79 9.05 -12.74
N ASP A 323 16.40 7.91 -13.00
CA ASP A 323 17.77 7.81 -13.50
C ASP A 323 17.82 8.24 -14.98
N LEU A 324 18.57 9.30 -15.29
CA LEU A 324 18.63 9.89 -16.62
C LEU A 324 19.43 9.02 -17.61
N GLU A 325 20.44 8.29 -17.15
CA GLU A 325 21.16 7.30 -17.98
C GLU A 325 20.25 6.14 -18.36
N ARG A 326 19.48 5.63 -17.40
CA ARG A 326 18.48 4.60 -17.68
C ARG A 326 17.44 5.06 -18.70
N ILE A 327 16.95 6.30 -18.59
CA ILE A 327 16.04 6.88 -19.62
C ILE A 327 16.70 6.85 -21.00
N ALA A 328 17.96 7.26 -21.12
CA ALA A 328 18.66 7.24 -22.40
C ALA A 328 18.86 5.83 -22.96
N ALA A 329 19.24 4.90 -22.10
CA ALA A 329 19.56 3.51 -22.48
C ALA A 329 18.30 2.70 -22.86
N GLU A 330 17.25 2.74 -22.05
CA GLU A 330 16.06 1.92 -22.25
C GLU A 330 15.04 2.56 -23.21
N PHE A 331 14.88 3.90 -23.14
CA PHE A 331 13.86 4.61 -23.91
C PHE A 331 14.45 5.42 -25.08
N GLY A 332 15.73 5.73 -25.05
CA GLY A 332 16.46 6.43 -26.10
C GLY A 332 16.53 7.94 -25.94
N ALA A 333 17.40 8.57 -26.75
CA ALA A 333 17.74 10.00 -26.63
C ALA A 333 16.54 10.95 -26.77
N ASN A 334 15.53 10.57 -27.57
CA ASN A 334 14.34 11.41 -27.74
C ASN A 334 13.51 11.52 -26.46
N TYR A 335 13.39 10.42 -25.67
CA TYR A 335 12.71 10.44 -24.39
C TYR A 335 13.47 11.25 -23.34
N LEU A 336 14.79 11.13 -23.31
CA LEU A 336 15.63 11.95 -22.42
C LEU A 336 15.53 13.44 -22.77
N LYS A 337 15.59 13.79 -24.06
CA LYS A 337 15.43 15.18 -24.51
C LYS A 337 14.05 15.73 -24.12
N TYR A 338 13.00 14.95 -24.33
CA TYR A 338 11.64 15.32 -23.93
C TYR A 338 11.53 15.53 -22.42
N LEU A 339 12.01 14.56 -21.61
CA LEU A 339 12.02 14.67 -20.15
C LEU A 339 12.69 15.96 -19.69
N ASN A 340 13.90 16.26 -20.20
CA ASN A 340 14.64 17.45 -19.83
C ASN A 340 13.90 18.74 -20.20
N GLN A 341 13.24 18.78 -21.36
CA GLN A 341 12.43 19.92 -21.79
C GLN A 341 11.24 20.17 -20.87
N GLN A 342 10.49 19.10 -20.53
CA GLN A 342 9.31 19.23 -19.66
C GLN A 342 9.70 19.51 -18.22
N ALA A 343 10.81 18.95 -17.71
CA ALA A 343 11.29 19.16 -16.36
C ALA A 343 11.84 20.57 -16.10
N ALA A 344 12.26 21.30 -17.14
CA ALA A 344 12.95 22.59 -17.00
C ALA A 344 12.18 23.60 -16.12
N LYS A 345 10.86 23.76 -16.34
CA LYS A 345 10.01 24.66 -15.55
C LYS A 345 9.98 24.28 -14.07
N PHE A 346 9.97 22.99 -13.74
CA PHE A 346 9.93 22.51 -12.36
C PHE A 346 11.28 22.59 -11.66
N LEU A 347 12.37 22.46 -12.40
CA LEU A 347 13.74 22.71 -11.92
C LEU A 347 13.92 24.19 -11.57
N GLU A 348 13.49 25.10 -12.46
CA GLU A 348 13.54 26.55 -12.23
C GLU A 348 12.69 26.97 -11.01
N GLN A 349 11.52 26.37 -10.83
CA GLN A 349 10.63 26.62 -9.70
C GLN A 349 11.08 25.94 -8.38
N GLY A 350 12.12 25.12 -8.43
CA GLY A 350 12.64 24.40 -7.28
C GLY A 350 11.75 23.26 -6.76
N PHE A 351 10.84 22.74 -7.60
CA PHE A 351 10.05 21.53 -7.28
C PHE A 351 10.82 20.25 -7.58
N LEU A 352 11.68 20.29 -8.57
CA LEU A 352 12.60 19.22 -8.95
C LEU A 352 14.06 19.62 -8.76
N VAL A 353 14.92 18.63 -8.65
CA VAL A 353 16.38 18.78 -8.61
C VAL A 353 17.03 17.62 -9.37
N ILE A 354 18.17 17.87 -10.01
CA ILE A 354 19.02 16.81 -10.55
C ILE A 354 20.20 16.65 -9.59
N ALA A 355 20.34 15.45 -9.04
CA ALA A 355 21.45 15.06 -8.18
C ALA A 355 21.94 13.67 -8.57
N ASP A 356 23.24 13.47 -8.68
CA ASP A 356 23.88 12.19 -9.02
C ASP A 356 23.29 11.51 -10.28
N GLY A 357 22.99 12.29 -11.32
CA GLY A 357 22.40 11.80 -12.56
C GLY A 357 20.93 11.44 -12.48
N LYS A 358 20.24 11.75 -11.38
CA LYS A 358 18.84 11.43 -11.15
C LYS A 358 17.97 12.67 -11.03
N LEU A 359 16.78 12.64 -11.59
CA LEU A 359 15.75 13.64 -11.39
C LEU A 359 14.92 13.27 -10.17
N LEU A 360 14.87 14.15 -9.19
CA LEU A 360 14.26 13.94 -7.88
C LEU A 360 13.27 15.05 -7.55
N THR A 361 12.24 14.75 -6.79
CA THR A 361 11.38 15.76 -6.16
C THR A 361 12.09 16.36 -4.95
N THR A 362 12.03 17.70 -4.82
CA THR A 362 12.43 18.40 -3.60
C THR A 362 11.33 18.23 -2.52
N LYS A 363 11.62 18.64 -1.28
CA LYS A 363 10.57 18.71 -0.24
C LYS A 363 9.34 19.51 -0.72
N LYS A 364 9.57 20.66 -1.42
CA LYS A 364 8.50 21.50 -1.98
C LYS A 364 7.69 20.79 -3.06
N GLY A 365 8.35 19.97 -3.90
CA GLY A 365 7.69 19.25 -5.00
C GLY A 365 7.03 17.95 -4.60
N LYS A 366 7.35 17.38 -3.45
CA LYS A 366 6.97 16.02 -3.11
C LYS A 366 5.46 15.82 -2.99
N PHE A 367 4.74 16.73 -2.36
CA PHE A 367 3.26 16.68 -2.29
C PHE A 367 2.61 16.80 -3.69
N LEU A 368 3.28 17.45 -4.63
CA LEU A 368 2.80 17.67 -6.00
C LEU A 368 3.36 16.64 -7.00
N ALA A 369 4.03 15.59 -6.53
CA ALA A 369 4.77 14.67 -7.39
C ALA A 369 3.93 14.04 -8.50
N ASP A 370 2.67 13.68 -8.22
CA ASP A 370 1.78 13.06 -9.21
C ASP A 370 1.40 14.02 -10.34
N GLY A 371 1.09 15.28 -10.00
CA GLY A 371 0.83 16.34 -10.98
C GLY A 371 2.08 16.65 -11.82
N ILE A 372 3.23 16.74 -11.17
CA ILE A 372 4.51 16.95 -11.86
C ILE A 372 4.81 15.78 -12.79
N ALA A 373 4.66 14.54 -12.33
CA ALA A 373 4.88 13.36 -13.15
C ALA A 373 3.96 13.32 -14.37
N SER A 374 2.67 13.65 -14.18
CA SER A 374 1.69 13.73 -15.28
C SER A 374 2.13 14.72 -16.38
N ASP A 375 2.68 15.87 -15.99
CA ASP A 375 3.21 16.85 -16.94
C ASP A 375 4.48 16.39 -17.70
N LEU A 376 5.19 15.40 -17.13
CA LEU A 376 6.37 14.79 -17.76
C LEU A 376 6.04 13.56 -18.61
N PHE A 377 4.79 13.10 -18.62
CA PHE A 377 4.38 11.95 -19.42
C PHE A 377 4.49 12.24 -20.92
N MET A 378 5.03 11.28 -21.65
CA MET A 378 4.99 11.33 -23.08
C MET A 378 3.60 10.86 -23.54
N VAL A 379 2.85 11.78 -24.14
CA VAL A 379 1.53 11.48 -24.69
C VAL A 379 1.69 11.19 -26.18
N ASN A 380 1.30 10.01 -26.62
CA ASN A 380 1.18 9.70 -28.05
C ASN A 380 -0.05 10.42 -28.59
N LEU A 381 0.11 11.65 -29.02
CA LEU A 381 -0.88 12.31 -29.85
C LEU A 381 -0.88 11.58 -31.19
N LYS A 382 -1.88 10.69 -31.42
CA LYS A 382 -2.14 10.13 -32.74
C LYS A 382 -2.79 11.16 -33.65
#